data_472b7f0c3d717cb93ecb5f0abbf9063b
#
_entry.id   472b7f0c3d717cb93ecb5f0abbf9063b
#
_cell.length_a   1.000
_cell.length_b   1.000
_cell.length_c   1.000
_cell.angle_alpha   90.00
_cell.angle_beta   90.00
_cell.angle_gamma   90.00
#
_symmetry.space_group_name_H-M   'P 1'
#
loop_
_entity.id
_entity.type
_entity.pdbx_description
1 polymer ?
#
loop_
_entity_poly.entity_id
_entity_poly.type
_entity_poly.pdbx_seq_one_letter_code
_entity_poly.pdbx_strand_id
1 'polypeptide(L)'
;MKFNSIILILLATFVCAQDQYNSASTQLNNLLSSERGLSIGGYGEITYNNLEGKSDPAEIDVQRLVILFAYKFDDRTSFVTEIEYEHVKEVYVEQAFINYVLADGVNLRGGLMLVPMGIINEYHEPTTFNGVERPSLDSKIVPTTWREMGIGVSGRINNASIRYQAYVMNGFLSYGDSHKLRGLDGLRKGRQKGAESVGSDVNFAGRIEYYGLPNLKFGLSYYTGNTQTTAPEISNTQIGLSMVGLDYRYINGKLSSRGQFISSSLSDTEAYNLAGNTDVGSAMGGYYVEGAYNLLPLDSLQKLDIFLRYENFNTHQKTAGALIANDAYHRVETSFGLSYHLANGAVFKADYQSKGTAVEGSDAVGQFNLGLGVFF
;
A
#
# COMPACT_ATOMS: atom_id res chain seq x y z
N MET A 1 61.19 -2.47 24.98
CA MET A 1 60.06 -3.30 24.52
C MET A 1 59.02 -2.38 23.89
N LYS A 2 58.93 -2.42 22.55
CA LYS A 2 57.95 -1.58 21.80
C LYS A 2 56.72 -2.44 21.53
N PHE A 3 55.55 -2.04 22.03
CA PHE A 3 54.28 -2.62 21.71
C PHE A 3 53.78 -2.04 20.37
N ASN A 4 53.75 -2.85 19.35
CA ASN A 4 53.11 -2.51 18.08
C ASN A 4 51.60 -2.79 18.21
N SER A 5 50.82 -1.73 18.26
CA SER A 5 49.36 -1.82 18.14
C SER A 5 48.98 -2.06 16.68
N ILE A 6 48.54 -3.26 16.34
CA ILE A 6 47.93 -3.59 15.05
C ILE A 6 46.50 -3.08 15.11
N ILE A 7 46.25 -1.95 14.45
CA ILE A 7 44.87 -1.49 14.19
C ILE A 7 44.33 -2.33 13.04
N LEU A 8 43.48 -3.29 13.37
CA LEU A 8 42.70 -4.04 12.40
C LEU A 8 41.57 -3.13 11.85
N ILE A 9 41.77 -2.53 10.69
CA ILE A 9 40.74 -1.82 9.97
C ILE A 9 39.83 -2.88 9.37
N LEU A 10 38.70 -3.16 10.04
CA LEU A 10 37.55 -3.85 9.44
C LEU A 10 36.98 -2.94 8.38
N LEU A 11 37.35 -3.12 7.13
CA LEU A 11 36.56 -2.62 5.98
C LEU A 11 35.23 -3.40 5.96
N ALA A 12 34.24 -2.88 6.68
CA ALA A 12 32.86 -3.27 6.47
C ALA A 12 32.49 -2.81 5.06
N THR A 13 32.48 -3.71 4.12
CA THR A 13 31.81 -3.50 2.83
C THR A 13 30.36 -3.34 3.15
N PHE A 14 29.88 -2.08 3.16
CA PHE A 14 28.47 -1.77 3.18
C PHE A 14 27.87 -2.27 1.86
N VAL A 15 27.42 -3.52 1.85
CA VAL A 15 26.45 -3.96 0.89
C VAL A 15 25.17 -3.21 1.29
N CYS A 16 24.87 -2.11 0.58
CA CYS A 16 23.54 -1.53 0.64
C CYS A 16 22.58 -2.70 0.43
N ALA A 17 21.71 -2.94 1.41
CA ALA A 17 20.61 -3.87 1.24
C ALA A 17 19.74 -3.30 0.11
N GLN A 18 20.05 -3.72 -1.14
CA GLN A 18 19.17 -3.50 -2.26
C GLN A 18 17.83 -4.09 -1.89
N ASP A 19 16.75 -3.37 -2.22
CA ASP A 19 15.41 -3.90 -2.05
C ASP A 19 15.38 -5.29 -2.70
N GLN A 20 15.32 -6.35 -1.87
CA GLN A 20 15.25 -7.74 -2.35
C GLN A 20 13.93 -8.05 -3.02
N TYR A 21 12.99 -7.11 -2.99
CA TYR A 21 11.71 -7.20 -3.66
C TYR A 21 11.76 -6.39 -4.96
N ASN A 22 11.52 -7.06 -6.08
CA ASN A 22 11.20 -6.39 -7.31
C ASN A 22 9.83 -5.72 -7.14
N SER A 23 9.81 -4.42 -6.98
CA SER A 23 8.60 -3.61 -6.89
C SER A 23 8.55 -2.66 -8.09
N ALA A 24 7.35 -2.20 -8.47
CA ALA A 24 7.19 -1.19 -9.52
C ALA A 24 8.03 0.06 -9.20
N SER A 25 8.16 0.44 -7.93
CA SER A 25 8.99 1.58 -7.55
C SER A 25 10.50 1.33 -7.75
N THR A 26 10.98 0.10 -7.55
CA THR A 26 12.37 -0.29 -7.83
C THR A 26 12.59 -0.40 -9.32
N GLN A 27 11.66 -1.03 -10.04
CA GLN A 27 11.70 -1.14 -11.49
C GLN A 27 11.62 0.23 -12.14
N LEU A 28 10.76 1.13 -11.66
CA LEU A 28 10.68 2.50 -12.14
C LEU A 28 12.04 3.20 -12.08
N ASN A 29 12.79 3.07 -10.97
CA ASN A 29 14.13 3.63 -10.88
C ASN A 29 15.09 3.00 -11.91
N ASN A 30 15.00 1.70 -12.15
CA ASN A 30 15.79 0.99 -13.15
C ASN A 30 15.41 1.43 -14.57
N LEU A 31 14.11 1.54 -14.86
CA LEU A 31 13.59 2.00 -16.15
C LEU A 31 13.99 3.46 -16.44
N LEU A 32 13.94 4.33 -15.44
CA LEU A 32 14.35 5.73 -15.54
C LEU A 32 15.87 5.91 -15.61
N SER A 33 16.65 4.93 -15.13
CA SER A 33 18.12 4.92 -15.27
C SER A 33 18.60 4.42 -16.63
N SER A 34 17.71 3.84 -17.44
CA SER A 34 18.02 3.34 -18.79
C SER A 34 18.35 4.47 -19.77
N GLU A 35 18.78 4.09 -20.98
CA GLU A 35 18.98 5.04 -22.08
C GLU A 35 17.66 5.73 -22.46
N ARG A 36 17.75 6.81 -23.26
CA ARG A 36 16.56 7.51 -23.78
C ARG A 36 15.64 6.55 -24.54
N GLY A 37 14.33 6.71 -24.38
CA GLY A 37 13.35 5.92 -25.08
C GLY A 37 12.36 5.20 -24.18
N LEU A 38 11.73 4.18 -24.74
CA LEU A 38 10.69 3.40 -24.10
C LEU A 38 11.28 2.21 -23.33
N SER A 39 10.87 2.07 -22.09
CA SER A 39 11.10 0.88 -21.26
C SER A 39 9.75 0.29 -20.85
N ILE A 40 9.67 -1.03 -20.81
CA ILE A 40 8.45 -1.78 -20.48
C ILE A 40 8.76 -2.75 -19.37
N GLY A 41 7.83 -2.84 -18.43
CA GLY A 41 7.82 -3.85 -17.37
C GLY A 41 6.38 -4.19 -17.01
N GLY A 42 6.16 -4.99 -15.97
CA GLY A 42 4.82 -5.29 -15.56
C GLY A 42 4.73 -6.36 -14.49
N TYR A 43 3.51 -6.65 -14.07
CA TYR A 43 3.23 -7.72 -13.13
C TYR A 43 1.83 -8.30 -13.35
N GLY A 44 1.60 -9.49 -12.82
CA GLY A 44 0.30 -10.12 -12.90
C GLY A 44 0.04 -11.02 -11.73
N GLU A 45 -1.25 -11.25 -11.44
CA GLU A 45 -1.72 -12.02 -10.30
C GLU A 45 -2.94 -12.86 -10.69
N ILE A 46 -2.88 -14.15 -10.38
CA ILE A 46 -4.00 -15.10 -10.49
C ILE A 46 -4.26 -15.63 -9.10
N THR A 47 -5.52 -15.65 -8.69
CA THR A 47 -5.92 -16.06 -7.35
C THR A 47 -7.00 -17.14 -7.40
N TYR A 48 -6.99 -17.99 -6.37
CA TYR A 48 -8.07 -18.89 -5.99
C TYR A 48 -8.42 -18.62 -4.53
N ASN A 49 -9.66 -18.30 -4.26
CA ASN A 49 -10.17 -17.98 -2.93
C ASN A 49 -11.36 -18.87 -2.59
N ASN A 50 -11.29 -19.54 -1.44
CA ASN A 50 -12.38 -20.37 -0.92
C ASN A 50 -12.72 -19.95 0.51
N LEU A 51 -13.86 -19.30 0.68
CA LEU A 51 -14.34 -18.79 1.96
C LEU A 51 -15.23 -19.85 2.61
N GLU A 52 -14.86 -20.31 3.80
CA GLU A 52 -15.59 -21.34 4.54
C GLU A 52 -16.95 -20.83 5.05
N GLY A 53 -17.91 -21.74 5.15
CA GLY A 53 -19.23 -21.45 5.74
C GLY A 53 -20.13 -20.53 4.93
N LYS A 54 -19.73 -20.11 3.73
CA LYS A 54 -20.61 -19.41 2.80
C LYS A 54 -21.13 -20.33 1.71
N SER A 55 -22.32 -20.00 1.21
CA SER A 55 -22.93 -20.70 0.06
C SER A 55 -22.29 -20.31 -1.28
N ASP A 56 -21.45 -19.26 -1.28
CA ASP A 56 -20.79 -18.80 -2.48
C ASP A 56 -19.69 -19.81 -2.89
N PRO A 57 -19.61 -20.17 -4.18
CA PRO A 57 -18.58 -21.07 -4.66
C PRO A 57 -17.18 -20.46 -4.50
N ALA A 58 -16.15 -21.31 -4.48
CA ALA A 58 -14.78 -20.86 -4.58
C ALA A 58 -14.56 -20.08 -5.88
N GLU A 59 -13.79 -19.01 -5.81
CA GLU A 59 -13.51 -18.10 -6.93
C GLU A 59 -12.11 -18.35 -7.49
N ILE A 60 -11.99 -18.40 -8.81
CA ILE A 60 -10.71 -18.35 -9.52
C ILE A 60 -10.73 -17.12 -10.41
N ASP A 61 -9.71 -16.29 -10.28
CA ASP A 61 -9.67 -15.01 -10.97
C ASP A 61 -8.28 -14.67 -11.51
N VAL A 62 -8.23 -14.10 -12.70
CA VAL A 62 -7.08 -13.28 -13.14
C VAL A 62 -7.25 -11.91 -12.50
N GLN A 63 -6.80 -11.79 -11.26
CA GLN A 63 -7.03 -10.63 -10.42
C GLN A 63 -6.56 -9.36 -11.11
N ARG A 64 -5.37 -9.44 -11.74
CA ARG A 64 -4.82 -8.33 -12.53
C ARG A 64 -3.70 -8.76 -13.47
N LEU A 65 -3.55 -7.99 -14.53
CA LEU A 65 -2.35 -7.91 -15.36
C LEU A 65 -2.04 -6.43 -15.57
N VAL A 66 -0.87 -5.99 -15.11
CA VAL A 66 -0.44 -4.59 -15.22
C VAL A 66 0.75 -4.49 -16.15
N ILE A 67 0.71 -3.53 -17.08
CA ILE A 67 1.82 -3.19 -17.95
C ILE A 67 2.31 -1.80 -17.56
N LEU A 68 3.57 -1.71 -17.18
CA LEU A 68 4.25 -0.48 -16.84
C LEU A 68 5.05 0.02 -18.05
N PHE A 69 4.81 1.26 -18.44
CA PHE A 69 5.60 1.97 -19.45
C PHE A 69 6.33 3.14 -18.80
N ALA A 70 7.61 3.28 -19.09
CA ALA A 70 8.39 4.46 -18.79
C ALA A 70 9.01 5.00 -20.07
N TYR A 71 8.83 6.28 -20.34
CA TYR A 71 9.44 6.95 -21.50
C TYR A 71 10.34 8.09 -21.05
N LYS A 72 11.62 8.01 -21.37
CA LYS A 72 12.61 9.03 -21.06
C LYS A 72 12.78 9.97 -22.25
N PHE A 73 12.28 11.18 -22.15
CA PHE A 73 12.39 12.21 -23.19
C PHE A 73 13.82 12.76 -23.29
N ASP A 74 14.40 13.04 -22.13
CA ASP A 74 15.76 13.55 -21.96
C ASP A 74 16.32 13.16 -20.57
N ASP A 75 17.48 13.67 -20.19
CA ASP A 75 18.15 13.31 -18.92
C ASP A 75 17.41 13.78 -17.66
N ARG A 76 16.43 14.68 -17.82
CA ARG A 76 15.66 15.26 -16.72
C ARG A 76 14.17 14.92 -16.76
N THR A 77 13.63 14.63 -17.94
CA THR A 77 12.20 14.49 -18.14
C THR A 77 11.82 13.07 -18.52
N SER A 78 10.90 12.50 -17.79
CA SER A 78 10.33 11.17 -18.08
C SER A 78 8.83 11.15 -17.81
N PHE A 79 8.13 10.26 -18.51
CA PHE A 79 6.73 9.93 -18.29
C PHE A 79 6.63 8.48 -17.84
N VAL A 80 5.75 8.23 -16.89
CA VAL A 80 5.47 6.90 -16.33
C VAL A 80 3.98 6.66 -16.38
N THR A 81 3.58 5.47 -16.82
CA THR A 81 2.19 5.04 -16.78
C THR A 81 2.09 3.55 -16.50
N GLU A 82 1.07 3.16 -15.75
CA GLU A 82 0.65 1.78 -15.52
C GLU A 82 -0.76 1.59 -16.03
N ILE A 83 -0.94 0.58 -16.87
CA ILE A 83 -2.23 0.16 -17.42
C ILE A 83 -2.57 -1.19 -16.79
N GLU A 84 -3.63 -1.22 -16.01
CA GLU A 84 -4.14 -2.40 -15.32
C GLU A 84 -5.34 -2.99 -16.05
N TYR A 85 -5.28 -4.30 -16.29
CA TYR A 85 -6.42 -5.12 -16.64
C TYR A 85 -6.85 -5.88 -15.38
N GLU A 86 -8.03 -5.57 -14.84
CA GLU A 86 -8.60 -6.22 -13.65
C GLU A 86 -9.73 -7.15 -14.09
N HIS A 87 -9.76 -8.37 -13.54
CA HIS A 87 -10.78 -9.39 -13.85
C HIS A 87 -10.93 -9.68 -15.37
N VAL A 88 -9.82 -9.64 -16.12
CA VAL A 88 -9.73 -9.86 -17.58
C VAL A 88 -10.42 -8.78 -18.44
N LYS A 89 -11.40 -8.06 -17.93
CA LYS A 89 -12.32 -7.19 -18.70
C LYS A 89 -12.30 -5.72 -18.28
N GLU A 90 -11.86 -5.39 -17.08
CA GLU A 90 -11.83 -4.01 -16.60
C GLU A 90 -10.46 -3.40 -16.88
N VAL A 91 -10.43 -2.19 -17.42
CA VAL A 91 -9.19 -1.49 -17.77
C VAL A 91 -9.11 -0.19 -17.02
N TYR A 92 -7.98 0.02 -16.34
CA TYR A 92 -7.70 1.23 -15.58
C TYR A 92 -6.32 1.78 -15.92
N VAL A 93 -6.16 3.09 -15.81
CA VAL A 93 -4.86 3.72 -15.67
C VAL A 93 -4.56 3.80 -14.17
N GLU A 94 -3.56 3.07 -13.69
CA GLU A 94 -3.22 3.05 -12.28
C GLU A 94 -2.32 4.22 -11.90
N GLN A 95 -1.35 4.53 -12.73
CA GLN A 95 -0.51 5.72 -12.62
C GLN A 95 -0.30 6.36 -13.99
N ALA A 96 -0.21 7.69 -14.06
CA ALA A 96 0.18 8.44 -15.25
C ALA A 96 0.74 9.80 -14.83
N PHE A 97 2.06 9.96 -14.78
CA PHE A 97 2.68 11.19 -14.33
C PHE A 97 3.98 11.52 -15.05
N ILE A 98 4.29 12.80 -15.11
CA ILE A 98 5.61 13.29 -15.53
C ILE A 98 6.48 13.40 -14.27
N ASN A 99 7.73 12.93 -14.40
CA ASN A 99 8.78 13.11 -13.43
C ASN A 99 9.87 14.02 -14.04
N TYR A 100 10.19 15.11 -13.37
CA TYR A 100 11.20 16.07 -13.81
C TYR A 100 12.27 16.24 -12.74
N VAL A 101 13.52 16.00 -13.09
CA VAL A 101 14.67 16.14 -12.19
C VAL A 101 14.99 17.62 -12.03
N LEU A 102 14.64 18.20 -10.87
CA LEU A 102 14.95 19.60 -10.54
C LEU A 102 16.42 19.80 -10.17
N ALA A 103 16.92 18.91 -9.31
CA ALA A 103 18.28 18.88 -8.81
C ALA A 103 18.63 17.45 -8.37
N ASP A 104 19.90 17.21 -7.99
CA ASP A 104 20.29 15.93 -7.40
C ASP A 104 19.44 15.65 -6.14
N GLY A 105 18.84 14.46 -6.10
CA GLY A 105 17.95 14.05 -5.02
C GLY A 105 16.60 14.77 -4.93
N VAL A 106 16.21 15.59 -5.94
CA VAL A 106 14.93 16.32 -5.97
C VAL A 106 14.23 16.18 -7.31
N ASN A 107 13.07 15.57 -7.32
CA ASN A 107 12.22 15.42 -8.49
C ASN A 107 10.89 16.13 -8.28
N LEU A 108 10.42 16.84 -9.29
CA LEU A 108 9.05 17.32 -9.40
C LEU A 108 8.22 16.23 -10.11
N ARG A 109 7.06 15.90 -9.56
CA ARG A 109 6.10 14.96 -10.16
C ARG A 109 4.74 15.62 -10.31
N GLY A 110 4.04 15.31 -11.40
CA GLY A 110 2.69 15.81 -11.62
C GLY A 110 1.88 14.87 -12.50
N GLY A 111 0.65 14.57 -12.10
CA GLY A 111 -0.25 13.65 -12.77
C GLY A 111 -1.01 12.76 -11.79
N LEU A 112 -1.42 11.57 -12.26
CA LEU A 112 -2.06 10.54 -11.47
C LEU A 112 -0.98 9.70 -10.77
N MET A 113 -0.94 9.74 -9.44
CA MET A 113 0.11 9.12 -8.63
C MET A 113 -0.48 8.35 -7.45
N LEU A 114 0.20 7.30 -7.01
CA LEU A 114 -0.13 6.64 -5.76
C LEU A 114 0.07 7.59 -4.58
N VAL A 115 -0.89 7.60 -3.67
CA VAL A 115 -0.80 8.36 -2.42
C VAL A 115 0.24 7.69 -1.51
N PRO A 116 1.29 8.41 -1.04
CA PRO A 116 2.39 7.81 -0.30
C PRO A 116 1.99 7.50 1.16
N MET A 117 1.09 6.54 1.34
CA MET A 117 0.53 6.17 2.64
C MET A 117 0.70 4.68 2.91
N GLY A 118 1.38 4.34 4.00
CA GLY A 118 1.67 2.96 4.37
C GLY A 118 2.68 2.25 3.46
N ILE A 119 2.81 0.93 3.62
CA ILE A 119 3.72 0.11 2.82
C ILE A 119 3.04 -0.34 1.52
N ILE A 120 1.86 -0.96 1.66
CA ILE A 120 1.23 -1.73 0.57
C ILE A 120 0.75 -0.83 -0.56
N ASN A 121 0.36 0.42 -0.29
CA ASN A 121 -0.09 1.28 -1.37
C ASN A 121 1.01 1.59 -2.41
N GLU A 122 2.28 1.65 -1.99
CA GLU A 122 3.43 1.83 -2.89
C GLU A 122 4.03 0.49 -3.39
N TYR A 123 3.84 -0.62 -2.64
CA TYR A 123 4.46 -1.93 -2.89
C TYR A 123 3.36 -2.99 -2.89
N HIS A 124 2.46 -2.91 -3.85
CA HIS A 124 1.26 -3.74 -3.92
C HIS A 124 1.35 -4.89 -4.93
N GLU A 125 2.49 -5.04 -5.59
CA GLU A 125 2.74 -6.10 -6.55
C GLU A 125 2.82 -7.47 -5.84
N PRO A 126 2.35 -8.56 -6.47
CA PRO A 126 2.20 -9.85 -5.82
C PRO A 126 3.52 -10.47 -5.32
N THR A 127 4.65 -10.03 -5.83
CA THR A 127 5.97 -10.51 -5.41
C THR A 127 6.53 -9.78 -4.18
N THR A 128 5.87 -8.69 -3.72
CA THR A 128 6.38 -7.82 -2.66
C THR A 128 5.82 -8.12 -1.27
N PHE A 129 4.78 -8.95 -1.15
CA PHE A 129 4.14 -9.31 0.11
C PHE A 129 3.91 -10.83 0.20
N ASN A 130 3.87 -11.36 1.42
CA ASN A 130 3.52 -12.73 1.69
C ASN A 130 1.99 -12.90 1.72
N GLY A 131 1.55 -14.14 1.47
CA GLY A 131 0.13 -14.44 1.33
C GLY A 131 -0.43 -14.06 -0.03
N VAL A 132 -1.57 -14.61 -0.36
CA VAL A 132 -2.30 -14.34 -1.60
C VAL A 132 -2.96 -12.98 -1.48
N GLU A 133 -3.69 -12.76 -0.38
CA GLU A 133 -4.34 -11.50 -0.10
C GLU A 133 -3.41 -10.49 0.60
N ARG A 134 -3.57 -9.23 0.23
CA ARG A 134 -2.96 -8.10 0.94
C ARG A 134 -3.54 -7.97 2.34
N PRO A 135 -2.85 -7.31 3.29
CA PRO A 135 -3.44 -7.00 4.59
C PRO A 135 -4.79 -6.30 4.47
N SER A 136 -5.79 -6.76 5.23
CA SER A 136 -7.14 -6.20 5.20
C SER A 136 -7.21 -4.75 5.67
N LEU A 137 -6.30 -4.34 6.57
CA LEU A 137 -6.09 -2.94 6.95
C LEU A 137 -5.84 -2.06 5.73
N ASP A 138 -4.99 -2.53 4.78
CA ASP A 138 -4.68 -1.84 3.52
C ASP A 138 -5.79 -1.98 2.46
N SER A 139 -6.91 -2.58 2.79
CA SER A 139 -8.13 -2.57 1.98
C SER A 139 -9.15 -1.54 2.47
N LYS A 140 -9.25 -1.35 3.80
CA LYS A 140 -10.34 -0.60 4.44
C LYS A 140 -9.95 0.80 4.88
N ILE A 141 -8.75 0.98 5.45
CA ILE A 141 -8.32 2.25 6.03
C ILE A 141 -7.34 2.97 5.10
N VAL A 142 -6.31 2.28 4.60
CA VAL A 142 -5.45 2.77 3.51
C VAL A 142 -5.77 1.95 2.27
N PRO A 143 -6.82 2.28 1.53
CA PRO A 143 -7.32 1.39 0.50
C PRO A 143 -6.34 1.28 -0.68
N THR A 144 -5.67 0.15 -0.82
CA THR A 144 -4.82 -0.18 -1.97
C THR A 144 -5.70 -0.17 -3.24
N THR A 145 -5.35 0.28 -4.24
CA THR A 145 -4.41 1.09 -4.93
C THR A 145 -4.93 2.53 -4.94
N TRP A 146 -4.73 3.20 -3.85
CA TRP A 146 -5.21 4.58 -3.68
C TRP A 146 -4.29 5.52 -4.47
N ARG A 147 -4.86 6.10 -5.51
CA ARG A 147 -4.20 7.03 -6.43
C ARG A 147 -5.04 8.28 -6.61
N GLU A 148 -4.38 9.42 -6.72
CA GLU A 148 -5.01 10.73 -6.86
C GLU A 148 -4.24 11.61 -7.85
N MET A 149 -4.95 12.57 -8.45
CA MET A 149 -4.33 13.60 -9.30
C MET A 149 -3.64 14.64 -8.42
N GLY A 150 -2.40 14.98 -8.76
CA GLY A 150 -1.68 15.95 -7.95
C GLY A 150 -0.34 16.38 -8.53
N ILE A 151 0.36 17.18 -7.74
CA ILE A 151 1.71 17.66 -8.03
C ILE A 151 2.51 17.72 -6.73
N GLY A 152 3.81 17.56 -6.80
CA GLY A 152 4.69 17.73 -5.65
C GLY A 152 6.09 17.24 -5.89
N VAL A 153 6.83 17.02 -4.82
CA VAL A 153 8.24 16.65 -4.86
C VAL A 153 8.49 15.29 -4.24
N SER A 154 9.49 14.62 -4.80
CA SER A 154 10.00 13.36 -4.26
C SER A 154 11.51 13.30 -4.42
N GLY A 155 12.17 12.48 -3.60
CA GLY A 155 13.60 12.36 -3.73
C GLY A 155 14.28 11.60 -2.62
N ARG A 156 15.62 11.77 -2.57
CA ARG A 156 16.50 11.16 -1.56
C ARG A 156 17.51 12.17 -1.04
N ILE A 157 17.75 12.14 0.25
CA ILE A 157 18.84 12.85 0.93
C ILE A 157 19.84 11.79 1.35
N ASN A 158 20.79 11.47 0.45
CA ASN A 158 21.67 10.31 0.61
C ASN A 158 22.54 10.37 1.87
N ASN A 159 23.06 11.54 2.25
CA ASN A 159 23.87 11.73 3.45
C ASN A 159 23.08 11.55 4.76
N ALA A 160 21.75 11.67 4.72
CA ALA A 160 20.87 11.41 5.85
C ALA A 160 20.15 10.05 5.75
N SER A 161 20.37 9.29 4.67
CA SER A 161 19.68 8.02 4.39
C SER A 161 18.15 8.17 4.45
N ILE A 162 17.63 9.25 3.86
CA ILE A 162 16.20 9.56 3.83
C ILE A 162 15.70 9.54 2.38
N ARG A 163 14.56 8.86 2.15
CA ARG A 163 13.69 9.02 0.99
C ARG A 163 12.47 9.84 1.41
N TYR A 164 12.01 10.75 0.57
CA TYR A 164 10.84 11.58 0.90
C TYR A 164 9.91 11.75 -0.30
N GLN A 165 8.64 12.01 0.01
CA GLN A 165 7.58 12.38 -0.93
C GLN A 165 6.68 13.40 -0.24
N ALA A 166 6.25 14.42 -0.97
CA ALA A 166 5.31 15.44 -0.48
C ALA A 166 4.49 15.95 -1.66
N TYR A 167 3.19 15.70 -1.63
CA TYR A 167 2.26 15.97 -2.72
C TYR A 167 1.07 16.79 -2.24
N VAL A 168 0.61 17.66 -3.12
CA VAL A 168 -0.67 18.33 -3.06
C VAL A 168 -1.54 17.69 -4.12
N MET A 169 -2.72 17.17 -3.73
CA MET A 169 -3.55 16.35 -4.60
C MET A 169 -5.03 16.50 -4.23
N ASN A 170 -5.92 15.98 -5.08
CA ASN A 170 -7.32 15.79 -4.70
C ASN A 170 -7.42 14.67 -3.65
N GLY A 171 -8.61 14.39 -3.15
CA GLY A 171 -8.81 13.40 -2.10
C GLY A 171 -10.00 12.49 -2.37
N PHE A 172 -10.37 11.72 -1.36
CA PHE A 172 -11.53 10.83 -1.44
C PHE A 172 -12.82 11.57 -1.78
N LEU A 173 -13.67 10.94 -2.59
CA LEU A 173 -15.03 11.39 -2.85
C LEU A 173 -15.98 10.82 -1.79
N SER A 174 -16.55 11.67 -0.96
CA SER A 174 -17.56 11.27 0.04
C SER A 174 -18.97 11.31 -0.49
N TYR A 175 -19.26 12.15 -1.48
CA TYR A 175 -20.55 12.28 -2.11
C TYR A 175 -20.46 12.38 -3.64
N GLY A 176 -21.20 11.50 -4.31
CA GLY A 176 -21.45 11.54 -5.75
C GLY A 176 -22.95 11.73 -5.98
N ASP A 177 -23.65 10.70 -6.48
CA ASP A 177 -25.12 10.65 -6.51
C ASP A 177 -25.72 10.38 -5.12
N SER A 178 -24.90 9.92 -4.19
CA SER A 178 -25.25 9.64 -2.80
C SER A 178 -24.00 9.64 -1.91
N HIS A 179 -24.20 9.60 -0.58
CA HIS A 179 -23.11 9.41 0.38
C HIS A 179 -22.43 8.05 0.17
N LYS A 180 -21.11 8.03 -0.02
CA LYS A 180 -20.33 6.84 -0.44
C LYS A 180 -19.63 6.13 0.71
N LEU A 181 -19.25 6.85 1.77
CA LEU A 181 -18.49 6.26 2.85
C LEU A 181 -19.39 5.52 3.84
N ARG A 182 -18.91 4.38 4.32
CA ARG A 182 -19.62 3.49 5.27
C ARG A 182 -18.61 2.90 6.26
N GLY A 183 -19.05 2.60 7.48
CA GLY A 183 -18.21 1.93 8.47
C GLY A 183 -17.70 0.57 8.01
N LEU A 184 -18.51 -0.23 7.33
CA LEU A 184 -18.12 -1.53 6.76
C LEU A 184 -16.95 -1.44 5.78
N ASP A 185 -16.94 -0.42 4.92
CA ASP A 185 -15.96 -0.26 3.84
C ASP A 185 -14.81 0.69 4.21
N GLY A 186 -14.92 1.41 5.34
CA GLY A 186 -13.98 2.46 5.68
C GLY A 186 -13.88 3.51 4.58
N LEU A 187 -12.67 3.79 4.11
CA LEU A 187 -12.41 4.80 3.07
C LEU A 187 -12.44 4.23 1.64
N ARG A 188 -12.52 2.90 1.47
CA ARG A 188 -12.32 2.24 0.16
C ARG A 188 -13.25 2.75 -0.94
N LYS A 189 -14.53 2.99 -0.63
CA LYS A 189 -15.53 3.44 -1.62
C LYS A 189 -15.37 4.90 -2.04
N GLY A 190 -14.54 5.66 -1.32
CA GLY A 190 -14.24 7.05 -1.64
C GLY A 190 -13.15 7.24 -2.69
N ARG A 191 -12.42 6.19 -3.12
CA ARG A 191 -11.36 6.33 -4.14
C ARG A 191 -11.93 6.80 -5.47
N GLN A 192 -11.35 7.87 -6.04
CA GLN A 192 -11.77 8.42 -7.34
C GLN A 192 -11.04 7.78 -8.52
N LYS A 193 -9.86 7.22 -8.28
CA LYS A 193 -9.05 6.48 -9.27
C LYS A 193 -8.64 7.31 -10.51
N GLY A 194 -8.70 8.64 -10.44
CA GLY A 194 -8.37 9.51 -11.57
C GLY A 194 -9.45 9.63 -12.67
N ALA A 195 -10.62 9.02 -12.47
CA ALA A 195 -11.71 9.03 -13.47
C ALA A 195 -12.63 10.23 -13.23
N GLU A 196 -12.51 11.28 -14.02
CA GLU A 196 -13.29 12.54 -13.89
C GLU A 196 -13.31 13.06 -12.45
N SER A 197 -12.15 12.96 -11.78
CA SER A 197 -12.03 13.19 -10.35
C SER A 197 -12.37 14.63 -9.97
N VAL A 198 -13.21 14.81 -8.94
CA VAL A 198 -13.44 16.10 -8.31
C VAL A 198 -12.18 16.54 -7.58
N GLY A 199 -11.76 17.78 -7.77
CA GLY A 199 -10.54 18.36 -7.19
C GLY A 199 -10.79 19.76 -6.62
N SER A 200 -11.98 19.99 -6.02
CA SER A 200 -12.34 21.28 -5.45
C SER A 200 -11.61 21.59 -4.15
N ASP A 201 -11.37 20.56 -3.33
CA ASP A 201 -10.63 20.64 -2.09
C ASP A 201 -9.22 20.07 -2.27
N VAL A 202 -8.26 20.82 -1.74
CA VAL A 202 -6.84 20.46 -1.81
C VAL A 202 -6.47 19.63 -0.59
N ASN A 203 -5.82 18.49 -0.83
CA ASN A 203 -5.32 17.60 0.20
C ASN A 203 -3.80 17.51 0.14
N PHE A 204 -3.18 17.26 1.27
CA PHE A 204 -1.75 17.04 1.40
C PHE A 204 -1.47 15.58 1.75
N ALA A 205 -0.50 14.97 1.07
CA ALA A 205 0.03 13.65 1.37
C ALA A 205 1.55 13.68 1.40
N GLY A 206 2.15 13.08 2.41
CA GLY A 206 3.60 13.04 2.55
C GLY A 206 4.09 11.77 3.22
N ARG A 207 5.32 11.37 2.86
CA ARG A 207 6.02 10.22 3.43
C ARG A 207 7.51 10.51 3.57
N ILE A 208 8.06 10.07 4.68
CA ILE A 208 9.50 10.02 4.93
C ILE A 208 9.86 8.58 5.25
N GLU A 209 10.88 8.04 4.58
CA GLU A 209 11.44 6.72 4.85
C GLU A 209 12.91 6.87 5.23
N TYR A 210 13.28 6.35 6.39
CA TYR A 210 14.66 6.27 6.86
C TYR A 210 15.22 4.87 6.61
N TYR A 211 16.36 4.79 5.91
CA TYR A 211 17.02 3.53 5.54
C TYR A 211 18.49 3.45 6.01
N GLY A 212 18.89 4.27 6.97
CA GLY A 212 20.27 4.34 7.48
C GLY A 212 20.65 3.24 8.49
N LEU A 213 19.71 2.40 8.91
CA LEU A 213 20.01 1.24 9.75
C LEU A 213 20.19 -0.02 8.91
N PRO A 214 21.21 -0.86 9.21
CA PRO A 214 21.39 -2.11 8.49
C PRO A 214 20.13 -2.98 8.57
N ASN A 215 19.68 -3.47 7.43
CA ASN A 215 18.55 -4.40 7.30
C ASN A 215 17.19 -3.86 7.74
N LEU A 216 17.07 -2.57 8.11
CA LEU A 216 15.86 -2.01 8.70
C LEU A 216 15.52 -0.67 8.04
N LYS A 217 14.26 -0.54 7.61
CA LYS A 217 13.67 0.70 7.10
C LYS A 217 12.49 1.09 7.97
N PHE A 218 12.35 2.39 8.25
CA PHE A 218 11.20 2.96 8.93
C PHE A 218 10.50 3.97 8.03
N GLY A 219 9.18 3.94 8.00
CA GLY A 219 8.35 4.90 7.29
C GLY A 219 7.44 5.67 8.24
N LEU A 220 7.31 6.98 7.97
CA LEU A 220 6.30 7.86 8.55
C LEU A 220 5.52 8.47 7.40
N SER A 221 4.20 8.30 7.42
CA SER A 221 3.28 8.84 6.41
C SER A 221 2.26 9.76 7.07
N TYR A 222 1.86 10.80 6.35
CA TYR A 222 0.82 11.74 6.79
C TYR A 222 -0.06 12.14 5.63
N TYR A 223 -1.36 12.21 5.87
CA TYR A 223 -2.37 12.72 4.94
C TYR A 223 -3.35 13.63 5.66
N THR A 224 -3.77 14.74 5.02
CA THR A 224 -4.81 15.61 5.57
C THR A 224 -5.52 16.40 4.48
N GLY A 225 -6.79 16.66 4.69
CA GLY A 225 -7.66 17.50 3.86
C GLY A 225 -9.13 17.16 4.01
N ASN A 226 -9.96 17.77 3.18
CA ASN A 226 -11.39 17.45 3.11
C ASN A 226 -11.66 16.45 1.99
N THR A 227 -12.69 15.64 2.17
CA THR A 227 -13.21 14.80 1.08
C THR A 227 -13.90 15.67 0.02
N GLN A 228 -14.05 15.13 -1.17
CA GLN A 228 -14.67 15.79 -2.31
C GLN A 228 -16.16 15.51 -2.37
N THR A 229 -16.91 16.43 -2.99
CA THR A 229 -18.34 16.28 -3.30
C THR A 229 -18.62 16.75 -4.72
N THR A 230 -19.53 16.07 -5.42
CA THR A 230 -20.05 16.53 -6.72
C THR A 230 -21.16 17.57 -6.59
N ALA A 231 -21.65 17.80 -5.37
CA ALA A 231 -22.78 18.67 -5.06
C ALA A 231 -22.44 19.61 -3.89
N PRO A 232 -21.60 20.63 -4.11
CA PRO A 232 -21.17 21.55 -3.05
C PRO A 232 -22.33 22.39 -2.47
N GLU A 233 -23.44 22.50 -3.17
CA GLU A 233 -24.67 23.16 -2.70
C GLU A 233 -25.45 22.34 -1.66
N ILE A 234 -25.17 21.03 -1.56
CA ILE A 234 -25.81 20.15 -0.57
C ILE A 234 -24.94 20.10 0.69
N SER A 235 -25.53 20.49 1.82
CA SER A 235 -24.84 20.47 3.10
C SER A 235 -24.53 19.04 3.58
N ASN A 236 -23.49 18.89 4.40
CA ASN A 236 -23.09 17.65 5.07
C ASN A 236 -22.73 16.50 4.12
N THR A 237 -22.18 16.83 2.95
CA THR A 237 -21.69 15.87 1.94
C THR A 237 -20.20 15.58 2.07
N GLN A 238 -19.47 16.37 2.86
CA GLN A 238 -18.02 16.27 3.05
C GLN A 238 -17.67 15.99 4.51
N ILE A 239 -16.50 15.38 4.70
CA ILE A 239 -15.85 15.18 6.01
C ILE A 239 -14.39 15.60 5.93
N GLY A 240 -13.84 16.11 7.04
CA GLY A 240 -12.41 16.29 7.17
C GLY A 240 -11.73 14.99 7.51
N LEU A 241 -10.52 14.77 7.00
CA LEU A 241 -9.72 13.56 7.21
C LEU A 241 -8.27 13.93 7.54
N SER A 242 -7.75 13.38 8.63
CA SER A 242 -6.31 13.38 8.94
C SER A 242 -5.88 11.95 9.25
N MET A 243 -4.74 11.52 8.71
CA MET A 243 -4.23 10.16 8.86
C MET A 243 -2.72 10.18 9.10
N VAL A 244 -2.26 9.40 10.06
CA VAL A 244 -0.84 9.14 10.35
C VAL A 244 -0.57 7.67 10.20
N GLY A 245 0.52 7.33 9.53
CA GLY A 245 1.01 5.95 9.38
C GLY A 245 2.45 5.82 9.84
N LEU A 246 2.73 4.75 10.57
CA LEU A 246 4.07 4.31 10.93
C LEU A 246 4.27 2.91 10.38
N ASP A 247 5.44 2.63 9.82
CA ASP A 247 5.75 1.30 9.32
C ASP A 247 7.23 0.97 9.45
N TYR A 248 7.52 -0.34 9.40
CA TYR A 248 8.87 -0.84 9.33
C TYR A 248 8.98 -2.02 8.36
N ARG A 249 10.18 -2.22 7.81
CA ARG A 249 10.57 -3.39 7.04
C ARG A 249 11.96 -3.84 7.46
N TYR A 250 12.08 -5.09 7.88
CA TYR A 250 13.31 -5.71 8.34
C TYR A 250 13.62 -6.96 7.54
N ILE A 251 14.86 -7.10 7.07
CA ILE A 251 15.34 -8.28 6.35
C ILE A 251 16.75 -8.57 6.82
N ASN A 252 16.98 -9.77 7.37
CA ASN A 252 18.31 -10.21 7.79
C ASN A 252 18.50 -11.71 7.48
N GLY A 253 19.26 -12.00 6.46
CA GLY A 253 19.48 -13.37 5.99
C GLY A 253 18.16 -14.04 5.62
N LYS A 254 17.79 -15.09 6.33
CA LYS A 254 16.56 -15.87 6.11
C LYS A 254 15.31 -15.27 6.75
N LEU A 255 15.49 -14.36 7.69
CA LEU A 255 14.39 -13.74 8.44
C LEU A 255 13.96 -12.44 7.78
N SER A 256 12.66 -12.27 7.57
CA SER A 256 12.05 -10.99 7.22
C SER A 256 10.87 -10.69 8.13
N SER A 257 10.65 -9.40 8.41
CA SER A 257 9.49 -8.92 9.15
C SER A 257 9.08 -7.54 8.65
N ARG A 258 7.80 -7.25 8.69
CA ARG A 258 7.26 -5.93 8.46
C ARG A 258 6.03 -5.69 9.31
N GLY A 259 5.72 -4.45 9.53
CA GLY A 259 4.52 -4.05 10.23
C GLY A 259 4.13 -2.63 9.88
N GLN A 260 2.87 -2.34 10.08
CA GLN A 260 2.28 -1.04 9.82
C GLN A 260 1.26 -0.72 10.89
N PHE A 261 1.25 0.53 11.34
CA PHE A 261 0.24 1.12 12.20
C PHE A 261 -0.36 2.33 11.50
N ILE A 262 -1.69 2.43 11.47
CA ILE A 262 -2.43 3.55 10.90
C ILE A 262 -3.43 4.06 11.93
N SER A 263 -3.50 5.39 12.06
CA SER A 263 -4.53 6.09 12.84
C SER A 263 -5.10 7.23 12.02
N SER A 264 -6.43 7.29 11.90
CA SER A 264 -7.14 8.36 11.20
C SER A 264 -8.21 8.97 12.08
N SER A 265 -8.38 10.29 11.95
CA SER A 265 -9.43 11.09 12.58
C SER A 265 -10.27 11.73 11.49
N LEU A 266 -11.61 11.64 11.65
CA LEU A 266 -12.58 12.15 10.71
C LEU A 266 -13.49 13.15 11.44
N SER A 267 -13.57 14.39 10.90
CA SER A 267 -14.51 15.40 11.40
C SER A 267 -15.84 15.35 10.64
N ASP A 268 -16.85 16.00 11.19
CA ASP A 268 -18.18 16.19 10.59
C ASP A 268 -18.96 14.90 10.28
N THR A 269 -18.52 13.77 10.82
CA THR A 269 -19.13 12.45 10.56
C THR A 269 -20.53 12.31 11.12
N GLU A 270 -20.89 13.00 12.21
CA GLU A 270 -22.28 13.01 12.73
C GLU A 270 -23.25 13.61 11.73
N ALA A 271 -22.96 14.82 11.24
CA ALA A 271 -23.80 15.51 10.27
C ALA A 271 -23.86 14.76 8.94
N TYR A 272 -22.74 14.21 8.49
CA TYR A 272 -22.63 13.38 7.31
C TYR A 272 -23.50 12.10 7.41
N ASN A 273 -23.41 11.41 8.55
CA ASN A 273 -24.17 10.18 8.80
C ASN A 273 -25.67 10.43 8.86
N LEU A 274 -26.09 11.52 9.53
CA LEU A 274 -27.51 11.90 9.60
C LEU A 274 -28.10 12.26 8.22
N ALA A 275 -27.33 13.01 7.40
CA ALA A 275 -27.78 13.41 6.06
C ALA A 275 -27.86 12.22 5.10
N GLY A 276 -26.91 11.30 5.16
CA GLY A 276 -26.78 10.17 4.23
C GLY A 276 -27.37 8.86 4.72
N ASN A 277 -27.90 8.80 5.94
CA ASN A 277 -28.26 7.54 6.61
C ASN A 277 -27.09 6.54 6.51
N THR A 278 -25.91 6.98 6.94
CA THR A 278 -24.67 6.23 6.91
C THR A 278 -24.14 5.97 8.32
N ASP A 279 -23.00 5.26 8.41
CA ASP A 279 -22.43 4.83 9.68
C ASP A 279 -20.90 5.00 9.72
N VAL A 280 -20.38 6.12 9.18
CA VAL A 280 -18.94 6.38 9.18
C VAL A 280 -18.45 6.68 10.60
N GLY A 281 -17.37 5.99 11.02
CA GLY A 281 -16.71 6.28 12.29
C GLY A 281 -16.00 7.63 12.29
N SER A 282 -15.90 8.28 13.45
CA SER A 282 -15.11 9.52 13.64
C SER A 282 -13.61 9.26 13.87
N ALA A 283 -13.22 8.01 14.12
CA ALA A 283 -11.85 7.54 14.08
C ALA A 283 -11.78 6.10 13.58
N MET A 284 -10.75 5.83 12.78
CA MET A 284 -10.42 4.50 12.27
C MET A 284 -8.94 4.25 12.52
N GLY A 285 -8.56 3.00 12.75
CA GLY A 285 -7.15 2.68 12.93
C GLY A 285 -6.91 1.20 13.17
N GLY A 286 -5.64 0.84 13.18
CA GLY A 286 -5.21 -0.52 13.42
C GLY A 286 -3.76 -0.73 13.04
N TYR A 287 -3.37 -1.99 13.09
CA TYR A 287 -2.01 -2.40 12.77
C TYR A 287 -2.00 -3.83 12.23
N TYR A 288 -0.93 -4.16 11.54
CA TYR A 288 -0.53 -5.54 11.33
C TYR A 288 0.98 -5.72 11.59
N VAL A 289 1.34 -6.95 11.91
CA VAL A 289 2.73 -7.41 11.99
C VAL A 289 2.81 -8.73 11.23
N GLU A 290 3.84 -8.86 10.40
CA GLU A 290 4.13 -10.04 9.61
C GLU A 290 5.58 -10.46 9.83
N GLY A 291 5.81 -11.77 10.00
CA GLY A 291 7.12 -12.38 10.02
C GLY A 291 7.17 -13.51 9.01
N ALA A 292 8.33 -13.66 8.34
CA ALA A 292 8.57 -14.77 7.42
C ALA A 292 9.99 -15.32 7.57
N TYR A 293 10.15 -16.60 7.27
CA TYR A 293 11.43 -17.28 7.32
C TYR A 293 11.65 -18.13 6.07
N ASN A 294 12.76 -17.89 5.38
CA ASN A 294 13.16 -18.68 4.21
C ASN A 294 13.72 -20.04 4.62
N LEU A 295 13.10 -21.12 4.20
CA LEU A 295 13.52 -22.49 4.50
C LEU A 295 14.72 -22.94 3.65
N LEU A 296 14.91 -22.37 2.46
CA LEU A 296 15.99 -22.77 1.55
C LEU A 296 17.32 -22.09 1.91
N PRO A 297 18.47 -22.63 1.44
CA PRO A 297 19.76 -21.97 1.54
C PRO A 297 19.75 -20.58 0.88
N LEU A 298 20.53 -19.63 1.42
CA LEU A 298 20.60 -18.25 0.89
C LEU A 298 21.25 -18.15 -0.49
N ASP A 299 22.06 -19.12 -0.87
CA ASP A 299 22.69 -19.25 -2.18
C ASP A 299 21.82 -19.98 -3.23
N SER A 300 20.62 -20.44 -2.83
CA SER A 300 19.64 -20.99 -3.76
C SER A 300 19.06 -19.90 -4.66
N LEU A 301 18.83 -20.24 -5.93
CA LEU A 301 18.07 -19.38 -6.86
C LEU A 301 16.60 -19.25 -6.48
N GLN A 302 16.10 -20.20 -5.71
CA GLN A 302 14.70 -20.28 -5.25
C GLN A 302 14.64 -19.89 -3.79
N LYS A 303 13.46 -19.41 -3.38
CA LYS A 303 13.18 -19.05 -2.00
C LYS A 303 11.83 -19.64 -1.58
N LEU A 304 11.78 -20.27 -0.41
CA LEU A 304 10.53 -20.79 0.18
C LEU A 304 10.33 -20.13 1.54
N ASP A 305 9.49 -19.15 1.60
CA ASP A 305 9.12 -18.47 2.84
C ASP A 305 7.90 -19.14 3.47
N ILE A 306 8.00 -19.47 4.75
CA ILE A 306 6.83 -19.65 5.62
C ILE A 306 6.56 -18.33 6.30
N PHE A 307 5.29 -17.94 6.44
CA PHE A 307 4.94 -16.66 7.06
C PHE A 307 3.76 -16.78 8.01
N LEU A 308 3.70 -15.80 8.91
CA LEU A 308 2.58 -15.54 9.81
C LEU A 308 2.32 -14.03 9.83
N ARG A 309 1.04 -13.62 9.67
CA ARG A 309 0.58 -12.23 9.77
C ARG A 309 -0.57 -12.16 10.76
N TYR A 310 -0.51 -11.18 11.64
CA TYR A 310 -1.59 -10.83 12.56
C TYR A 310 -2.02 -9.40 12.28
N GLU A 311 -3.33 -9.18 12.18
CA GLU A 311 -3.96 -7.88 11.93
C GLU A 311 -5.02 -7.58 12.99
N ASN A 312 -5.06 -6.35 13.46
CA ASN A 312 -6.12 -5.83 14.33
C ASN A 312 -6.44 -4.41 13.90
N PHE A 313 -7.65 -4.19 13.39
CA PHE A 313 -8.07 -2.88 12.90
C PHE A 313 -9.56 -2.66 13.10
N ASN A 314 -9.95 -1.37 13.25
CA ASN A 314 -11.32 -0.99 13.53
C ASN A 314 -11.68 0.28 12.72
N THR A 315 -12.76 0.20 11.94
CA THR A 315 -13.32 1.34 11.21
C THR A 315 -14.36 2.12 12.03
N HIS A 316 -14.69 1.64 13.24
CA HIS A 316 -15.47 2.30 14.27
C HIS A 316 -14.68 2.44 15.58
N GLN A 317 -13.39 2.80 15.51
CA GLN A 317 -12.57 3.01 16.72
C GLN A 317 -13.17 4.10 17.62
N LYS A 318 -13.77 5.12 17.00
CA LYS A 318 -14.67 6.09 17.63
C LYS A 318 -15.83 6.41 16.69
N THR A 319 -16.95 6.82 17.26
CA THR A 319 -18.13 7.31 16.55
C THR A 319 -18.50 8.70 17.07
N ALA A 320 -19.34 9.43 16.33
CA ALA A 320 -19.81 10.76 16.71
C ALA A 320 -21.34 10.76 16.87
N GLY A 321 -21.86 11.68 17.68
CA GLY A 321 -23.28 11.82 17.95
C GLY A 321 -23.89 10.59 18.63
N ALA A 322 -25.06 10.18 18.18
CA ALA A 322 -25.79 9.03 18.70
C ALA A 322 -25.38 7.69 18.07
N LEU A 323 -24.42 7.68 17.12
CA LEU A 323 -23.97 6.46 16.46
C LEU A 323 -23.23 5.57 17.47
N ILE A 324 -23.72 4.35 17.67
CA ILE A 324 -23.09 3.34 18.50
C ILE A 324 -22.04 2.61 17.65
N ALA A 325 -20.86 2.37 18.23
CA ALA A 325 -19.81 1.59 17.57
C ALA A 325 -20.32 0.16 17.28
N ASN A 326 -19.99 -0.34 16.07
CA ASN A 326 -20.36 -1.69 15.66
C ASN A 326 -19.14 -2.61 15.77
N ASP A 327 -19.21 -3.58 16.68
CA ASP A 327 -18.15 -4.54 16.96
C ASP A 327 -17.79 -5.42 15.74
N ALA A 328 -18.69 -5.56 14.77
CA ALA A 328 -18.39 -6.24 13.50
C ALA A 328 -17.36 -5.48 12.63
N TYR A 329 -17.11 -4.21 12.92
CA TYR A 329 -16.12 -3.38 12.24
C TYR A 329 -14.76 -3.34 12.95
N HIS A 330 -14.67 -3.90 14.13
CA HIS A 330 -13.42 -4.23 14.78
C HIS A 330 -13.01 -5.65 14.36
N ARG A 331 -12.00 -5.77 13.52
CA ARG A 331 -11.56 -7.01 12.89
C ARG A 331 -10.24 -7.46 13.45
N VAL A 332 -10.16 -8.77 13.70
CA VAL A 332 -8.95 -9.45 14.16
C VAL A 332 -8.71 -10.61 13.22
N GLU A 333 -7.63 -10.55 12.46
CA GLU A 333 -7.34 -11.52 11.40
C GLU A 333 -5.95 -12.13 11.58
N THR A 334 -5.83 -13.40 11.26
CA THR A 334 -4.55 -14.12 11.25
C THR A 334 -4.41 -14.85 9.94
N SER A 335 -3.28 -14.66 9.25
CA SER A 335 -2.95 -15.35 8.01
C SER A 335 -1.64 -16.09 8.17
N PHE A 336 -1.57 -17.32 7.70
CA PHE A 336 -0.33 -18.10 7.67
C PHE A 336 -0.24 -18.92 6.40
N GLY A 337 0.97 -19.19 5.93
CA GLY A 337 1.13 -19.92 4.67
C GLY A 337 2.56 -19.95 4.15
N LEU A 338 2.66 -20.16 2.86
CA LEU A 338 3.90 -20.31 2.10
C LEU A 338 3.93 -19.34 0.92
N SER A 339 5.14 -18.84 0.61
CA SER A 339 5.45 -18.16 -0.66
C SER A 339 6.66 -18.82 -1.28
N TYR A 340 6.47 -19.53 -2.40
CA TYR A 340 7.55 -20.21 -3.12
C TYR A 340 7.96 -19.39 -4.34
N HIS A 341 9.08 -18.70 -4.24
CA HIS A 341 9.69 -17.96 -5.34
C HIS A 341 10.47 -18.92 -6.22
N LEU A 342 9.90 -19.23 -7.38
CA LEU A 342 10.50 -20.10 -8.41
C LEU A 342 11.72 -19.47 -9.07
N ALA A 343 11.62 -18.14 -9.27
CA ALA A 343 12.63 -17.30 -9.83
C ALA A 343 12.46 -15.86 -9.29
N ASN A 344 13.43 -15.01 -9.59
CA ASN A 344 13.25 -13.58 -9.35
C ASN A 344 12.09 -13.06 -10.21
N GLY A 345 11.00 -12.63 -9.59
CA GLY A 345 9.79 -12.17 -10.28
C GLY A 345 8.72 -13.24 -10.53
N ALA A 346 8.84 -14.48 -10.01
CA ALA A 346 7.78 -15.49 -10.13
C ALA A 346 7.56 -16.19 -8.78
N VAL A 347 6.33 -16.16 -8.27
CA VAL A 347 5.97 -16.72 -6.96
C VAL A 347 4.67 -17.49 -7.02
N PHE A 348 4.66 -18.69 -6.41
CA PHE A 348 3.46 -19.41 -6.00
C PHE A 348 3.21 -19.16 -4.52
N LYS A 349 1.94 -18.98 -4.16
CA LYS A 349 1.50 -18.73 -2.78
C LYS A 349 0.37 -19.65 -2.40
N ALA A 350 0.37 -20.05 -1.13
CA ALA A 350 -0.74 -20.74 -0.51
C ALA A 350 -0.88 -20.27 0.92
N ASP A 351 -2.08 -19.88 1.33
CA ASP A 351 -2.32 -19.48 2.70
C ASP A 351 -3.72 -19.80 3.21
N TYR A 352 -3.84 -19.73 4.51
CA TYR A 352 -5.09 -19.78 5.22
C TYR A 352 -5.25 -18.53 6.06
N GLN A 353 -6.41 -17.90 5.96
CA GLN A 353 -6.80 -16.72 6.73
C GLN A 353 -7.94 -17.06 7.68
N SER A 354 -7.80 -16.69 8.94
CA SER A 354 -8.86 -16.68 9.93
C SER A 354 -9.33 -15.24 10.13
N LYS A 355 -10.57 -14.94 9.75
CA LYS A 355 -11.17 -13.59 9.76
C LYS A 355 -12.19 -13.48 10.88
N GLY A 356 -11.79 -12.91 12.01
CA GLY A 356 -12.63 -12.68 13.18
C GLY A 356 -13.08 -11.22 13.31
N THR A 357 -14.08 -11.02 14.16
CA THR A 357 -14.58 -9.70 14.61
C THR A 357 -14.67 -9.66 16.13
N ALA A 358 -14.86 -8.46 16.71
CA ALA A 358 -15.06 -8.31 18.16
C ALA A 358 -16.50 -8.60 18.62
N VAL A 359 -17.38 -9.06 17.73
CA VAL A 359 -18.75 -9.44 18.11
C VAL A 359 -18.71 -10.63 19.05
N GLU A 360 -19.28 -10.49 20.24
CA GLU A 360 -19.29 -11.52 21.25
C GLU A 360 -19.99 -12.81 20.73
N GLY A 361 -19.32 -13.95 20.89
CA GLY A 361 -19.83 -15.25 20.47
C GLY A 361 -19.81 -15.51 18.97
N SER A 362 -19.23 -14.61 18.15
CA SER A 362 -19.04 -14.88 16.74
C SER A 362 -17.80 -15.73 16.48
N ASP A 363 -17.92 -16.77 15.65
CA ASP A 363 -16.79 -17.54 15.17
C ASP A 363 -16.05 -16.79 14.05
N ALA A 364 -14.73 -16.97 14.00
CA ALA A 364 -13.95 -16.51 12.87
C ALA A 364 -14.25 -17.33 11.63
N VAL A 365 -14.27 -16.67 10.47
CA VAL A 365 -14.49 -17.33 9.17
C VAL A 365 -13.13 -17.66 8.55
N GLY A 366 -12.94 -18.92 8.18
CA GLY A 366 -11.75 -19.40 7.48
C GLY A 366 -11.79 -19.07 5.98
N GLN A 367 -10.64 -18.82 5.40
CA GLN A 367 -10.48 -18.68 3.95
C GLN A 367 -9.18 -19.35 3.51
N PHE A 368 -9.28 -20.31 2.59
CA PHE A 368 -8.12 -20.90 1.94
C PHE A 368 -7.85 -20.24 0.60
N ASN A 369 -6.58 -19.88 0.36
CA ASN A 369 -6.17 -19.15 -0.84
C ASN A 369 -4.99 -19.83 -1.53
N LEU A 370 -4.99 -19.80 -2.88
CA LEU A 370 -3.83 -20.07 -3.73
C LEU A 370 -3.59 -18.87 -4.65
N GLY A 371 -2.33 -18.61 -4.96
CA GLY A 371 -1.96 -17.49 -5.81
C GLY A 371 -0.75 -17.78 -6.69
N LEU A 372 -0.75 -17.18 -7.87
CA LEU A 372 0.39 -17.08 -8.77
C LEU A 372 0.66 -15.59 -9.00
N GLY A 373 1.88 -15.16 -8.68
CA GLY A 373 2.33 -13.79 -8.92
C GLY A 373 3.52 -13.77 -9.87
N VAL A 374 3.51 -12.84 -10.81
CA VAL A 374 4.64 -12.58 -11.72
C VAL A 374 4.99 -11.10 -11.71
N PHE A 375 6.29 -10.81 -11.94
CA PHE A 375 6.84 -9.48 -12.08
C PHE A 375 8.01 -9.52 -13.06
N PHE A 376 8.03 -8.67 -14.11
CA PHE A 376 9.01 -8.71 -15.20
C PHE A 376 9.42 -7.33 -15.71
#